data_29b049040dc51c69caf092fd18d01778
#
_entry.id   29b049040dc51c69caf092fd18d01778
#
_cell.length_a   1.000
_cell.length_b   1.000
_cell.length_c   1.000
_cell.angle_alpha   90.00
_cell.angle_beta   90.00
_cell.angle_gamma   90.00
#
_symmetry.space_group_name_H-M   'P 1'
#
loop_
_entity.id
_entity.type
_entity.pdbx_description
1 polymer ?
#
loop_
_entity_poly.entity_id
_entity_poly.type
_entity_poly.pdbx_seq_one_letter_code
_entity_poly.pdbx_strand_id
1 'polypeptide(L)' 'MDEKKMLVKCLDTNTGDLIVGKVYVAEWIEKVCSKEMYAIKDETGEYYLYPPAWFEIVLQE' A
#
# COMPACT_ATOMS: atom_id res chain seq x y z
N MET A 1 -21.95 7.27 3.06
CA MET A 1 -21.03 6.32 3.64
C MET A 1 -19.61 6.71 3.36
N ASP A 2 -18.86 6.84 4.40
CA ASP A 2 -17.50 7.26 4.26
C ASP A 2 -16.59 6.07 4.27
N GLU A 3 -15.80 5.97 3.23
CA GLU A 3 -14.76 4.98 3.21
C GLU A 3 -13.49 5.64 3.62
N LYS A 4 -12.91 5.10 4.65
CA LYS A 4 -11.64 5.63 5.11
C LYS A 4 -10.56 5.11 4.20
N LYS A 5 -9.79 6.03 3.68
CA LYS A 5 -8.71 5.68 2.79
C LYS A 5 -7.40 6.10 3.43
N MET A 6 -6.39 5.32 3.15
CA MET A 6 -5.06 5.61 3.63
C MET A 6 -4.16 5.77 2.43
N LEU A 7 -3.48 6.91 2.37
CA LEU A 7 -2.52 7.16 1.31
C LEU A 7 -1.13 6.86 1.85
N VAL A 8 -0.39 6.09 1.09
CA VAL A 8 0.94 5.68 1.50
C VAL A 8 1.93 5.98 0.38
N LYS A 9 3.11 6.42 0.76
CA LYS A 9 4.16 6.74 -0.18
C LYS A 9 5.15 5.60 -0.19
N CYS A 10 5.50 5.13 -1.36
CA CYS A 10 6.47 4.05 -1.48
C CYS A 10 7.86 4.57 -1.19
N LEU A 11 8.49 4.02 -0.17
CA LEU A 11 9.85 4.40 0.23
C LEU A 11 10.87 3.44 -0.34
N ASP A 12 10.49 2.18 -0.50
CA ASP A 12 11.42 1.14 -0.90
C ASP A 12 10.63 0.02 -1.54
N THR A 13 11.26 -0.71 -2.44
CA THR A 13 10.61 -1.84 -3.06
C THR A 13 11.68 -2.71 -3.72
N ASN A 14 11.40 -4.01 -3.80
CA ASN A 14 12.26 -4.91 -4.56
C ASN A 14 11.54 -5.44 -5.79
N THR A 15 10.46 -4.77 -6.20
CA THR A 15 9.70 -5.17 -7.38
C THR A 15 9.59 -3.99 -8.32
N GLY A 16 9.48 -4.27 -9.62
CA GLY A 16 9.29 -3.23 -10.60
C GLY A 16 7.85 -2.74 -10.69
N ASP A 17 6.97 -3.28 -9.87
CA ASP A 17 5.55 -2.95 -9.95
C ASP A 17 5.17 -1.77 -9.06
N LEU A 18 6.10 -1.24 -8.31
CA LEU A 18 5.90 -0.04 -7.49
C LEU A 18 7.00 0.95 -7.81
N ILE A 19 6.64 2.23 -7.73
CA ILE A 19 7.59 3.31 -8.02
C ILE A 19 7.92 4.00 -6.70
N VAL A 20 9.21 4.04 -6.36
CA VAL A 20 9.66 4.72 -5.15
C VAL A 20 9.34 6.20 -5.28
N GLY A 21 8.77 6.76 -4.21
CA GLY A 21 8.38 8.16 -4.20
C GLY A 21 6.95 8.42 -4.62
N LYS A 22 6.28 7.43 -5.19
CA LYS A 22 4.91 7.60 -5.63
C LYS A 22 3.95 7.29 -4.50
N VAL A 23 2.84 8.02 -4.46
CA VAL A 23 1.80 7.81 -3.45
C VAL A 23 0.77 6.84 -4.01
N TYR A 24 0.43 5.85 -3.21
CA TYR A 24 -0.57 4.85 -3.56
C TYR A 24 -1.68 4.86 -2.53
N VAL A 25 -2.84 4.31 -2.91
CA VAL A 25 -3.95 4.15 -1.99
C VAL A 25 -3.87 2.74 -1.42
N ALA A 26 -3.82 2.62 -0.10
CA ALA A 26 -3.96 1.33 0.56
C ALA A 26 -5.46 1.10 0.71
N GLU A 27 -6.01 0.27 -0.17
CA GLU A 27 -7.45 0.11 -0.27
C GLU A 27 -8.01 -0.62 0.94
N TRP A 28 -7.27 -1.60 1.45
CA TRP A 28 -7.63 -2.26 2.70
C TRP A 28 -6.36 -2.86 3.30
N ILE A 29 -6.49 -3.31 4.53
CA ILE A 29 -5.39 -3.96 5.22
C ILE A 29 -5.76 -5.42 5.41
N GLU A 30 -4.87 -6.30 4.99
CA GLU A 30 -5.09 -7.72 5.06
C GLU A 30 -4.14 -8.31 6.09
N LYS A 31 -4.67 -9.15 6.99
CA LYS A 31 -3.82 -9.78 7.98
C LYS A 31 -3.41 -11.15 7.48
N VAL A 32 -2.12 -11.35 7.29
CA VAL A 32 -1.57 -12.59 6.78
C VAL A 32 -0.55 -13.08 7.79
N CYS A 33 -0.79 -14.25 8.37
CA CYS A 33 0.13 -14.85 9.34
C CYS A 33 0.46 -13.86 10.45
N SER A 34 -0.56 -13.20 10.99
CA SER A 34 -0.43 -12.22 12.08
C SER A 34 0.28 -10.94 11.67
N LYS A 35 0.53 -10.75 10.39
CA LYS A 35 1.16 -9.53 9.89
C LYS A 35 0.16 -8.77 9.06
N GLU A 36 0.13 -7.45 9.24
CA GLU A 36 -0.74 -6.60 8.45
C GLU A 36 -0.04 -6.24 7.16
N MET A 37 -0.78 -6.36 6.05
CA MET A 37 -0.27 -6.04 4.74
C MET A 37 -1.20 -5.05 4.09
N TYR A 38 -0.64 -4.15 3.30
CA TYR A 38 -1.45 -3.18 2.57
C TYR A 38 -1.85 -3.76 1.21
N ALA A 39 -3.15 -3.67 0.90
CA ALA A 39 -3.64 -4.05 -0.42
C ALA A 39 -3.59 -2.83 -1.31
N ILE A 40 -2.71 -2.86 -2.30
CA ILE A 40 -2.42 -1.71 -3.14
C ILE A 40 -2.54 -2.14 -4.59
N LYS A 41 -3.21 -1.29 -5.38
CA LYS A 41 -3.26 -1.49 -6.82
C LYS A 41 -1.97 -0.90 -7.39
N ASP A 42 -1.10 -1.78 -7.83
CA ASP A 42 0.23 -1.37 -8.26
C ASP A 42 0.25 -0.96 -9.73
N GLU A 43 1.44 -0.82 -10.29
CA GLU A 43 1.58 -0.34 -11.66
C GLU A 43 1.10 -1.34 -12.69
N THR A 44 0.90 -2.60 -12.29
CA THR A 44 0.31 -3.58 -13.21
C THR A 44 -1.20 -3.42 -13.32
N GLY A 45 -1.81 -2.62 -12.45
CA GLY A 45 -3.25 -2.46 -12.42
C GLY A 45 -3.96 -3.52 -11.60
N GLU A 46 -3.22 -4.33 -10.88
CA GLU A 46 -3.79 -5.39 -10.06
C GLU A 46 -3.48 -5.16 -8.61
N TYR A 47 -4.29 -5.75 -7.73
CA TYR A 47 -4.11 -5.61 -6.29
C TYR A 47 -3.20 -6.70 -5.79
N TYR A 48 -2.19 -6.29 -5.04
CA TYR A 48 -1.31 -7.21 -4.35
C TYR A 48 -1.09 -6.72 -2.94
N LEU A 49 -0.64 -7.60 -2.08
CA LEU A 49 -0.36 -7.27 -0.69
C LEU A 49 1.11 -6.92 -0.55
N TYR A 50 1.37 -5.79 0.08
CA TYR A 50 2.72 -5.29 0.24
C TYR A 50 3.00 -4.99 1.71
N PRO A 51 4.25 -5.17 2.16
CA PRO A 51 4.58 -4.95 3.57
C PRO A 51 4.55 -3.45 3.92
N PRO A 52 4.00 -3.10 5.07
CA PRO A 52 3.97 -1.69 5.48
C PRO A 52 5.34 -1.05 5.59
N ALA A 53 6.38 -1.85 5.83
CA ALA A 53 7.73 -1.32 5.98
C ALA A 53 8.23 -0.62 4.71
N TRP A 54 7.60 -0.91 3.57
CA TRP A 54 7.99 -0.28 2.32
C TRP A 54 7.35 1.10 2.13
N PHE A 55 6.49 1.52 3.06
CA PHE A 55 5.67 2.70 2.85
C PHE A 55 5.69 3.61 4.04
N GLU A 56 5.36 4.87 3.77
CA GLU A 56 5.14 5.89 4.79
C GLU A 56 3.70 6.36 4.65
N ILE A 57 2.98 6.43 5.76
CA ILE A 57 1.60 6.92 5.71
C ILE A 57 1.64 8.41 5.48
N VAL A 58 1.01 8.85 4.39
CA VAL A 58 0.95 10.26 4.04
C VAL A 58 -0.33 10.87 4.56
N LEU A 59 -1.43 10.13 4.45
CA LEU A 59 -2.73 10.61 4.88
C LEU A 59 -3.55 9.42 5.34
N GLN A 60 -4.20 9.58 6.48
CA GLN A 60 -5.07 8.53 7.01
C GLN A 60 -6.35 9.19 7.48
N GLU A 61 -7.47 8.77 6.90
CA GLU A 61 -8.77 9.28 7.27
C GLU A 61 -9.49 8.34 8.19
#